data_3d15a53aa04efd24e945cd499b92e488
#
_entry.id   3d15a53aa04efd24e945cd499b92e488
#
_cell.length_a   1.000
_cell.length_b   1.000
_cell.length_c   1.000
_cell.angle_alpha   90.00
_cell.angle_beta   90.00
_cell.angle_gamma   90.00
#
_symmetry.space_group_name_H-M   'P 1'
#
loop_
_entity.id
_entity.type
_entity.pdbx_description
1 polymer ?
#
loop_
_entity_poly.entity_id
_entity_poly.type
_entity_poly.pdbx_seq_one_letter_code
_entity_poly.pdbx_strand_id
1 'polypeptide(L)'
;MSTKKHLLRGALTLVSVAALSLPALAQDAAPEAAAAPAAVSPEVAYIFNTLLFLIGGFLVMWMAAGFAMLEAGLVRSKNVSMQSLKNIALYAVAGIMYWFIGYNLMYGNVDGGYIGTFSLGYPLDPVGGNALDTGYSTASDWFFQMVFVATAASIVSGTLAERIKLLPFMIFVVVLTGFIYPIAGSWQWGGGWLSEMGFSDFAGSTLVHSVGGWAALAGALLLGARSGKYVDGKVHPMPGSSIPLATLGTFILWLGWFGFNGASQLAMGSIGDVSDVSRIFVNTNMAAAGGVVAAMILLAIMYKKVDVTMVLNGALAGLVSITAEPLAPTIWQAIVIGAIGAAIVVFTVPLLDKLKIDDVVGAIPVHLFAGIWGTIIVAWTNEGASFVTQFIGVVAYGVFTLVCAFVVWAILKATIGIRVSLEDEMVGLDKAEVGVEAYPEFGRS
;
A
#
# COMPACT_ATOMS: atom_id res chain seq x y z
N MET A 1 -34.02 -45.55 8.23
CA MET A 1 -32.74 -46.27 8.40
C MET A 1 -32.11 -46.49 7.03
N SER A 2 -30.81 -46.28 6.91
CA SER A 2 -30.00 -46.47 5.69
C SER A 2 -30.12 -45.41 4.59
N THR A 3 -29.28 -44.41 4.65
CA THR A 3 -28.60 -43.70 3.51
C THR A 3 -27.68 -42.58 4.03
N LYS A 4 -26.66 -42.96 4.80
CA LYS A 4 -25.56 -42.02 5.24
C LYS A 4 -24.22 -42.74 5.33
N LYS A 5 -23.79 -43.43 4.27
CA LYS A 5 -22.46 -44.11 4.27
C LYS A 5 -21.73 -44.15 2.91
N HIS A 6 -22.00 -43.26 1.97
CA HIS A 6 -21.27 -43.27 0.67
C HIS A 6 -20.62 -41.98 0.22
N LEU A 7 -20.29 -41.06 1.12
CA LEU A 7 -19.63 -39.80 0.74
C LEU A 7 -18.23 -39.58 1.39
N LEU A 8 -17.57 -40.66 1.83
CA LEU A 8 -16.22 -40.52 2.45
C LEU A 8 -15.17 -41.48 1.84
N ARG A 9 -15.30 -41.88 0.59
CA ARG A 9 -14.30 -42.71 -0.12
C ARG A 9 -13.83 -42.18 -1.47
N GLY A 10 -13.97 -40.89 -1.75
CA GLY A 10 -13.57 -40.26 -3.03
C GLY A 10 -12.41 -39.29 -2.99
N ALA A 11 -11.67 -39.19 -1.89
CA ALA A 11 -10.65 -38.13 -1.73
C ALA A 11 -9.20 -38.64 -1.47
N LEU A 12 -8.89 -39.90 -1.82
CA LEU A 12 -7.57 -40.49 -1.54
C LEU A 12 -6.98 -41.29 -2.70
N THR A 13 -7.18 -40.87 -3.95
CA THR A 13 -6.54 -41.54 -5.11
C THR A 13 -6.23 -40.56 -6.22
N LEU A 14 -5.35 -39.57 -5.93
CA LEU A 14 -4.75 -38.70 -6.96
C LEU A 14 -3.43 -38.12 -6.48
N VAL A 15 -2.50 -38.99 -6.03
CA VAL A 15 -1.06 -38.67 -5.98
C VAL A 15 -0.29 -39.96 -6.17
N SER A 16 -0.09 -40.40 -7.39
CA SER A 16 0.95 -41.39 -7.75
C SER A 16 1.04 -41.46 -9.28
N VAL A 17 1.49 -40.42 -9.95
CA VAL A 17 2.11 -40.53 -11.28
C VAL A 17 3.21 -39.48 -11.32
N ALA A 18 4.39 -39.86 -10.94
CA ALA A 18 5.59 -39.15 -11.34
C ALA A 18 6.78 -40.08 -11.19
N ALA A 19 7.64 -40.01 -12.12
CA ALA A 19 8.99 -40.61 -12.18
C ALA A 19 9.09 -41.86 -13.05
N LEU A 20 9.16 -41.59 -14.34
CA LEU A 20 10.00 -42.34 -15.26
C LEU A 20 10.81 -41.32 -16.08
N SER A 21 11.90 -40.83 -15.51
CA SER A 21 12.94 -40.12 -16.24
C SER A 21 13.98 -41.13 -16.68
N LEU A 22 14.02 -41.39 -17.98
CA LEU A 22 15.13 -42.07 -18.64
C LEU A 22 16.36 -41.16 -18.65
N PRO A 23 17.55 -41.61 -18.34
CA PRO A 23 18.77 -40.84 -18.47
C PRO A 23 19.10 -40.66 -19.95
N ALA A 24 19.04 -39.41 -20.44
CA ALA A 24 19.68 -39.08 -21.70
C ALA A 24 21.21 -39.11 -21.48
N LEU A 25 21.89 -39.95 -22.22
CA LEU A 25 23.35 -39.94 -22.34
C LEU A 25 23.75 -38.63 -23.01
N ALA A 26 24.10 -37.62 -22.23
CA ALA A 26 24.76 -36.42 -22.71
C ALA A 26 26.25 -36.75 -22.90
N GLN A 27 26.71 -36.63 -24.11
CA GLN A 27 28.08 -36.70 -24.51
C GLN A 27 28.81 -35.48 -23.96
N ASP A 28 29.85 -35.72 -23.14
CA ASP A 28 30.72 -34.68 -22.60
C ASP A 28 31.46 -33.92 -23.70
N ALA A 29 30.88 -32.79 -24.14
CA ALA A 29 31.67 -31.72 -24.70
C ALA A 29 32.06 -30.82 -23.52
N ALA A 30 33.36 -30.65 -23.26
CA ALA A 30 33.83 -29.70 -22.26
C ALA A 30 33.19 -28.33 -22.54
N PRO A 31 32.57 -27.67 -21.53
CA PRO A 31 31.98 -26.39 -21.77
C PRO A 31 33.10 -25.39 -22.13
N GLU A 32 33.08 -24.91 -23.35
CA GLU A 32 33.80 -23.69 -23.72
C GLU A 32 33.41 -22.63 -22.68
N ALA A 33 34.41 -22.11 -21.96
CA ALA A 33 34.16 -21.13 -20.90
C ALA A 33 33.35 -19.97 -21.53
N ALA A 34 32.07 -19.90 -21.20
CA ALA A 34 31.22 -18.84 -21.67
C ALA A 34 31.88 -17.50 -21.31
N ALA A 35 32.23 -16.71 -22.30
CA ALA A 35 32.74 -15.38 -22.07
C ALA A 35 31.77 -14.65 -21.11
N ALA A 36 32.32 -14.05 -20.04
CA ALA A 36 31.51 -13.29 -19.11
C ALA A 36 30.65 -12.31 -19.92
N PRO A 37 29.35 -12.23 -19.67
CA PRO A 37 28.49 -11.34 -20.43
C PRO A 37 29.08 -9.92 -20.41
N ALA A 38 29.22 -9.31 -21.59
CA ALA A 38 29.76 -7.97 -21.70
C ALA A 38 28.95 -7.02 -20.78
N ALA A 39 29.66 -6.27 -19.94
CA ALA A 39 29.00 -5.30 -19.07
C ALA A 39 28.16 -4.33 -19.91
N VAL A 40 26.93 -4.10 -19.50
CA VAL A 40 26.04 -3.13 -20.15
C VAL A 40 26.66 -1.75 -20.05
N SER A 41 26.61 -0.95 -21.13
CA SER A 41 27.16 0.40 -21.08
C SER A 41 26.39 1.26 -20.07
N PRO A 42 27.05 2.21 -19.35
CA PRO A 42 26.38 3.11 -18.41
C PRO A 42 25.17 3.84 -19.04
N GLU A 43 25.28 4.22 -20.32
CA GLU A 43 24.18 4.89 -21.04
C GLU A 43 22.96 3.97 -21.19
N VAL A 44 23.17 2.71 -21.54
CA VAL A 44 22.08 1.73 -21.68
C VAL A 44 21.45 1.44 -20.33
N ALA A 45 22.25 1.30 -19.26
CA ALA A 45 21.75 1.13 -17.91
C ALA A 45 20.90 2.33 -17.48
N TYR A 46 21.39 3.55 -17.70
CA TYR A 46 20.65 4.78 -17.43
C TYR A 46 19.28 4.82 -18.14
N ILE A 47 19.24 4.46 -19.43
CA ILE A 47 17.99 4.43 -20.21
C ILE A 47 17.00 3.44 -19.61
N PHE A 48 17.42 2.21 -19.30
CA PHE A 48 16.53 1.21 -18.76
C PHE A 48 16.08 1.50 -17.32
N ASN A 49 16.95 2.02 -16.47
CA ASN A 49 16.60 2.41 -15.12
C ASN A 49 15.58 3.58 -15.13
N THR A 50 15.82 4.59 -15.98
CA THR A 50 14.87 5.68 -16.18
C THR A 50 13.52 5.16 -16.69
N LEU A 51 13.52 4.24 -17.63
CA LEU A 51 12.30 3.62 -18.16
C LEU A 51 11.55 2.82 -17.08
N LEU A 52 12.28 2.08 -16.22
CA LEU A 52 11.71 1.36 -15.09
C LEU A 52 10.95 2.32 -14.15
N PHE A 53 11.56 3.45 -13.77
CA PHE A 53 10.91 4.44 -12.91
C PHE A 53 9.68 5.06 -13.54
N LEU A 54 9.73 5.38 -14.84
CA LEU A 54 8.57 5.96 -15.55
C LEU A 54 7.42 4.95 -15.63
N ILE A 55 7.69 3.70 -16.03
CA ILE A 55 6.66 2.66 -16.12
C ILE A 55 6.13 2.32 -14.72
N GLY A 56 7.01 2.14 -13.73
CA GLY A 56 6.63 1.93 -12.35
C GLY A 56 5.79 3.07 -11.81
N GLY A 57 6.21 4.31 -12.07
CA GLY A 57 5.47 5.51 -11.70
C GLY A 57 4.08 5.57 -12.34
N PHE A 58 3.91 5.20 -13.62
CA PHE A 58 2.59 5.10 -14.26
C PHE A 58 1.70 4.06 -13.59
N LEU A 59 2.24 2.88 -13.29
CA LEU A 59 1.50 1.82 -12.62
C LEU A 59 1.06 2.25 -11.22
N VAL A 60 1.91 2.92 -10.46
CA VAL A 60 1.57 3.44 -9.13
C VAL A 60 0.64 4.65 -9.21
N MET A 61 0.80 5.56 -10.19
CA MET A 61 -0.20 6.60 -10.46
C MET A 61 -1.58 6.00 -10.71
N TRP A 62 -1.64 4.89 -11.46
CA TRP A 62 -2.88 4.19 -11.73
C TRP A 62 -3.53 3.63 -10.46
N MET A 63 -2.76 3.39 -9.38
CA MET A 63 -3.33 3.04 -8.08
C MET A 63 -4.21 4.16 -7.49
N ALA A 64 -4.01 5.43 -7.86
CA ALA A 64 -4.93 6.50 -7.46
C ALA A 64 -6.34 6.26 -8.00
N ALA A 65 -6.48 5.76 -9.25
CA ALA A 65 -7.76 5.32 -9.78
C ALA A 65 -8.28 4.08 -9.04
N GLY A 66 -7.40 3.16 -8.65
CA GLY A 66 -7.74 2.00 -7.82
C GLY A 66 -8.33 2.40 -6.46
N PHE A 67 -7.69 3.32 -5.74
CA PHE A 67 -8.22 3.87 -4.49
C PHE A 67 -9.56 4.56 -4.72
N ALA A 68 -9.68 5.41 -5.74
CA ALA A 68 -10.94 6.09 -6.05
C ALA A 68 -12.08 5.09 -6.28
N MET A 69 -11.85 4.01 -7.03
CA MET A 69 -12.87 2.99 -7.32
C MET A 69 -13.17 2.11 -6.10
N LEU A 70 -12.15 1.70 -5.35
CA LEU A 70 -12.32 0.92 -4.12
C LEU A 70 -13.15 1.72 -3.09
N GLU A 71 -12.73 2.95 -2.82
CA GLU A 71 -13.42 3.82 -1.87
C GLU A 71 -14.83 4.16 -2.32
N ALA A 72 -15.03 4.53 -3.60
CA ALA A 72 -16.34 4.78 -4.17
C ALA A 72 -17.27 3.58 -4.04
N GLY A 73 -16.75 2.37 -4.20
CA GLY A 73 -17.51 1.14 -4.04
C GLY A 73 -17.86 0.80 -2.59
N LEU A 74 -17.00 1.16 -1.63
CA LEU A 74 -17.16 0.83 -0.21
C LEU A 74 -17.89 1.89 0.62
N VAL A 75 -17.98 3.13 0.15
CA VAL A 75 -18.83 4.16 0.80
C VAL A 75 -20.28 4.05 0.35
N ARG A 76 -21.20 4.59 1.14
CA ARG A 76 -22.61 4.70 0.74
C ARG A 76 -22.76 5.63 -0.46
N SER A 77 -23.76 5.39 -1.32
CA SER A 77 -24.00 6.07 -2.61
C SER A 77 -24.00 7.59 -2.52
N LYS A 78 -24.44 8.15 -1.41
CA LYS A 78 -24.52 9.60 -1.14
C LYS A 78 -23.17 10.27 -0.82
N ASN A 79 -22.05 9.53 -0.87
CA ASN A 79 -20.70 10.01 -0.54
C ASN A 79 -19.67 9.67 -1.64
N VAL A 80 -20.10 9.21 -2.80
CA VAL A 80 -19.20 8.71 -3.87
C VAL A 80 -18.53 9.85 -4.61
N SER A 81 -19.25 10.93 -4.92
CA SER A 81 -18.66 12.13 -5.54
C SER A 81 -17.61 12.77 -4.64
N MET A 82 -17.87 12.83 -3.33
CA MET A 82 -16.90 13.32 -2.35
C MET A 82 -15.63 12.49 -2.32
N GLN A 83 -15.74 11.15 -2.39
CA GLN A 83 -14.56 10.29 -2.43
C GLN A 83 -13.78 10.46 -3.73
N SER A 84 -14.46 10.58 -4.87
CA SER A 84 -13.85 10.84 -6.16
C SER A 84 -13.09 12.16 -6.17
N LEU A 85 -13.69 13.23 -5.65
CA LEU A 85 -13.06 14.53 -5.51
C LEU A 85 -11.84 14.49 -4.60
N LYS A 86 -11.95 13.83 -3.43
CA LYS A 86 -10.82 13.69 -2.51
C LYS A 86 -9.63 12.99 -3.16
N ASN A 87 -9.86 11.89 -3.88
CA ASN A 87 -8.77 11.11 -4.49
C ASN A 87 -8.03 11.90 -5.58
N ILE A 88 -8.72 12.61 -6.46
CA ILE A 88 -8.04 13.43 -7.47
C ILE A 88 -7.34 14.64 -6.86
N ALA A 89 -7.96 15.28 -5.85
CA ALA A 89 -7.40 16.45 -5.20
C ALA A 89 -6.16 16.10 -4.35
N LEU A 90 -6.20 15.01 -3.56
CA LEU A 90 -5.06 14.58 -2.76
C LEU A 90 -3.86 14.20 -3.62
N TYR A 91 -4.09 13.55 -4.78
CA TYR A 91 -3.02 13.23 -5.72
C TYR A 91 -2.33 14.48 -6.25
N ALA A 92 -3.13 15.47 -6.67
CA ALA A 92 -2.60 16.74 -7.16
C ALA A 92 -1.83 17.51 -6.08
N VAL A 93 -2.38 17.60 -4.86
CA VAL A 93 -1.71 18.27 -3.73
C VAL A 93 -0.44 17.54 -3.34
N ALA A 94 -0.44 16.21 -3.31
CA ALA A 94 0.75 15.41 -3.01
C ALA A 94 1.90 15.74 -3.99
N GLY A 95 1.59 15.79 -5.30
CA GLY A 95 2.59 16.15 -6.31
C GLY A 95 3.16 17.56 -6.10
N ILE A 96 2.30 18.55 -5.87
CA ILE A 96 2.73 19.92 -5.63
C ILE A 96 3.59 20.03 -4.37
N MET A 97 3.15 19.45 -3.25
CA MET A 97 3.85 19.55 -1.97
C MET A 97 5.16 18.77 -1.96
N TYR A 98 5.19 17.62 -2.62
CA TYR A 98 6.40 16.84 -2.72
C TYR A 98 7.47 17.52 -3.60
N TRP A 99 7.07 18.15 -4.72
CA TRP A 99 7.95 18.99 -5.51
C TRP A 99 8.41 20.23 -4.72
N PHE A 100 7.46 20.90 -4.03
CA PHE A 100 7.73 22.19 -3.40
C PHE A 100 8.70 22.08 -2.22
N ILE A 101 8.57 21.02 -1.40
CA ILE A 101 9.39 20.87 -0.19
C ILE A 101 9.76 19.41 0.12
N GLY A 102 8.88 18.45 -0.15
CA GLY A 102 8.99 17.09 0.36
C GLY A 102 10.22 16.35 -0.16
N TYR A 103 10.54 16.44 -1.45
CA TYR A 103 11.66 15.71 -2.04
C TYR A 103 12.99 16.14 -1.41
N ASN A 104 13.20 17.44 -1.21
CA ASN A 104 14.40 17.96 -0.55
C ASN A 104 14.53 17.51 0.91
N LEU A 105 13.41 17.47 1.65
CA LEU A 105 13.40 16.97 3.02
C LEU A 105 13.68 15.46 3.10
N MET A 106 13.34 14.71 2.07
CA MET A 106 13.51 13.27 2.04
C MET A 106 14.90 12.83 1.62
N TYR A 107 15.50 13.51 0.63
CA TYR A 107 16.73 13.07 -0.03
C TYR A 107 17.89 14.07 0.05
N GLY A 108 17.66 15.32 0.39
CA GLY A 108 18.67 16.36 0.35
C GLY A 108 19.63 16.30 1.53
N ASN A 109 20.87 15.77 1.36
CA ASN A 109 21.94 15.75 2.37
C ASN A 109 21.49 15.17 3.73
N VAL A 110 20.85 14.02 3.72
CA VAL A 110 20.36 13.35 4.94
C VAL A 110 21.53 12.76 5.74
N ASP A 111 22.48 12.08 5.07
CA ASP A 111 23.77 11.61 5.57
C ASP A 111 23.71 10.98 6.98
N GLY A 112 22.93 9.92 7.17
CA GLY A 112 22.74 9.28 8.48
C GLY A 112 21.87 10.06 9.47
N GLY A 113 21.36 11.25 9.06
CA GLY A 113 20.55 12.13 9.90
C GLY A 113 19.07 11.75 9.98
N TYR A 114 18.28 12.69 10.46
CA TYR A 114 16.85 12.51 10.72
C TYR A 114 15.95 13.29 9.74
N ILE A 115 16.51 14.19 8.95
CA ILE A 115 15.79 15.06 8.04
C ILE A 115 16.77 15.63 7.00
N GLY A 116 16.33 15.74 5.77
CA GLY A 116 17.09 16.36 4.71
C GLY A 116 17.04 17.89 4.74
N THR A 117 17.67 18.51 3.77
CA THR A 117 17.78 19.97 3.67
C THR A 117 16.41 20.60 3.41
N PHE A 118 16.08 21.62 4.20
CA PHE A 118 14.89 22.43 3.94
C PHE A 118 15.20 23.42 2.79
N SER A 119 14.66 23.16 1.62
CA SER A 119 14.70 24.07 0.49
C SER A 119 13.40 24.00 -0.32
N LEU A 120 13.07 25.09 -1.01
CA LEU A 120 11.82 25.18 -1.78
C LEU A 120 12.08 24.91 -3.27
N GLY A 121 11.26 24.07 -3.85
CA GLY A 121 11.35 23.67 -5.24
C GLY A 121 12.51 22.68 -5.48
N TYR A 122 12.21 21.60 -6.18
CA TYR A 122 13.22 20.64 -6.62
C TYR A 122 13.67 20.99 -8.03
N PRO A 123 14.97 21.26 -8.28
CA PRO A 123 15.44 21.51 -9.63
C PRO A 123 15.43 20.19 -10.43
N LEU A 124 14.77 20.20 -11.59
CA LEU A 124 14.87 19.10 -12.53
C LEU A 124 16.30 19.01 -13.11
N ASP A 125 16.63 17.83 -13.65
CA ASP A 125 17.94 17.58 -14.22
C ASP A 125 18.36 18.68 -15.20
N PRO A 126 19.57 19.24 -15.05
CA PRO A 126 20.14 20.07 -16.11
C PRO A 126 20.35 19.20 -17.34
N VAL A 127 19.74 19.58 -18.47
CA VAL A 127 20.02 18.93 -19.75
C VAL A 127 21.52 19.09 -20.06
N GLY A 128 22.27 17.98 -20.05
CA GLY A 128 23.69 17.95 -20.37
C GLY A 128 24.67 17.93 -19.19
N GLY A 129 24.23 17.72 -17.94
CA GLY A 129 25.12 17.40 -16.81
C GLY A 129 25.68 15.98 -16.86
N ASN A 130 26.45 15.55 -15.86
CA ASN A 130 26.93 14.17 -15.68
C ASN A 130 25.75 13.24 -15.31
N ALA A 131 24.73 13.20 -16.19
CA ALA A 131 23.51 12.43 -15.99
C ALA A 131 23.77 10.94 -15.70
N LEU A 132 24.88 10.42 -16.24
CA LEU A 132 25.27 9.01 -16.04
C LEU A 132 25.74 8.68 -14.62
N ASP A 133 26.16 9.68 -13.84
CA ASP A 133 26.70 9.44 -12.49
C ASP A 133 25.58 8.97 -11.52
N THR A 134 24.33 9.38 -11.75
CA THR A 134 23.16 8.95 -10.96
C THR A 134 22.62 7.58 -11.37
N GLY A 135 22.93 7.12 -12.59
CA GLY A 135 22.44 5.88 -13.15
C GLY A 135 20.97 5.93 -13.63
N TYR A 136 20.27 7.05 -13.48
CA TYR A 136 18.90 7.31 -13.94
C TYR A 136 18.59 8.81 -13.95
N SER A 137 17.52 9.23 -14.63
CA SER A 137 17.03 10.61 -14.60
C SER A 137 16.44 10.95 -13.23
N THR A 138 16.92 12.03 -12.60
CA THR A 138 16.37 12.48 -11.30
C THR A 138 14.92 12.91 -11.41
N ALA A 139 14.48 13.40 -12.57
CA ALA A 139 13.07 13.67 -12.83
C ALA A 139 12.20 12.40 -12.82
N SER A 140 12.71 11.27 -13.33
CA SER A 140 12.01 9.99 -13.26
C SER A 140 11.95 9.43 -11.84
N ASP A 141 13.01 9.59 -11.06
CA ASP A 141 13.02 9.25 -9.63
C ASP A 141 12.02 10.09 -8.85
N TRP A 142 12.05 11.41 -9.02
CA TRP A 142 11.08 12.30 -8.38
C TRP A 142 9.64 11.86 -8.68
N PHE A 143 9.33 11.57 -9.94
CA PHE A 143 7.98 11.14 -10.34
C PHE A 143 7.62 9.80 -9.68
N PHE A 144 8.54 8.83 -9.65
CA PHE A 144 8.34 7.54 -9.03
C PHE A 144 8.13 7.68 -7.52
N GLN A 145 8.92 8.49 -6.83
CA GLN A 145 8.77 8.73 -5.38
C GLN A 145 7.49 9.50 -5.05
N MET A 146 7.09 10.47 -5.86
CA MET A 146 5.89 11.27 -5.66
C MET A 146 4.61 10.42 -5.59
N VAL A 147 4.48 9.39 -6.40
CA VAL A 147 3.29 8.54 -6.40
C VAL A 147 3.17 7.68 -5.14
N PHE A 148 4.26 7.39 -4.44
CA PHE A 148 4.26 6.74 -3.11
C PHE A 148 3.75 7.69 -2.02
N VAL A 149 4.15 8.94 -2.08
CA VAL A 149 3.64 10.01 -1.19
C VAL A 149 2.13 10.15 -1.35
N ALA A 150 1.64 10.19 -2.57
CA ALA A 150 0.21 10.22 -2.87
C ALA A 150 -0.52 8.98 -2.36
N THR A 151 0.11 7.79 -2.47
CA THR A 151 -0.45 6.53 -1.94
C THR A 151 -0.66 6.60 -0.43
N ALA A 152 0.32 7.11 0.34
CA ALA A 152 0.17 7.27 1.78
C ALA A 152 -1.02 8.19 2.15
N ALA A 153 -1.26 9.25 1.39
CA ALA A 153 -2.41 10.14 1.59
C ALA A 153 -3.75 9.47 1.21
N SER A 154 -3.75 8.62 0.17
CA SER A 154 -4.95 7.86 -0.23
C SER A 154 -5.42 6.89 0.86
N ILE A 155 -4.49 6.26 1.59
CA ILE A 155 -4.82 5.38 2.72
C ILE A 155 -5.66 6.11 3.78
N VAL A 156 -5.33 7.37 4.08
CA VAL A 156 -6.07 8.18 5.05
C VAL A 156 -7.48 8.52 4.55
N SER A 157 -7.63 8.73 3.23
CA SER A 157 -8.89 9.11 2.60
C SER A 157 -10.03 8.15 2.89
N GLY A 158 -9.79 6.85 2.70
CA GLY A 158 -10.81 5.81 2.86
C GLY A 158 -11.30 5.69 4.30
N THR A 159 -10.41 5.68 5.28
CA THR A 159 -10.77 5.55 6.69
C THR A 159 -11.71 6.65 7.18
N LEU A 160 -11.48 7.90 6.77
CA LEU A 160 -12.22 9.08 7.25
C LEU A 160 -13.47 9.41 6.42
N ALA A 161 -13.77 8.60 5.41
CA ALA A 161 -14.89 8.78 4.51
C ALA A 161 -16.23 9.01 5.23
N GLU A 162 -17.16 9.61 4.51
CA GLU A 162 -18.56 9.84 4.88
C GLU A 162 -18.83 10.88 6.01
N ARG A 163 -17.79 11.38 6.73
CA ARG A 163 -17.98 12.33 7.83
C ARG A 163 -16.90 13.40 7.97
N ILE A 164 -15.80 13.31 7.21
CA ILE A 164 -14.73 14.33 7.19
C ILE A 164 -15.10 15.48 6.25
N LYS A 165 -14.86 16.74 6.67
CA LYS A 165 -14.95 17.90 5.80
C LYS A 165 -13.82 17.91 4.79
N LEU A 166 -14.08 18.41 3.57
CA LEU A 166 -13.09 18.46 2.49
C LEU A 166 -11.87 19.33 2.84
N LEU A 167 -12.09 20.58 3.26
CA LEU A 167 -10.99 21.53 3.52
C LEU A 167 -10.01 21.06 4.61
N PRO A 168 -10.45 20.65 5.81
CA PRO A 168 -9.51 20.11 6.81
C PRO A 168 -8.75 18.87 6.33
N PHE A 169 -9.39 18.01 5.54
CA PHE A 169 -8.73 16.86 4.94
C PHE A 169 -7.62 17.31 3.99
N MET A 170 -7.88 18.28 3.12
CA MET A 170 -6.86 18.79 2.19
C MET A 170 -5.69 19.48 2.90
N ILE A 171 -5.95 20.22 3.98
CA ILE A 171 -4.89 20.81 4.81
C ILE A 171 -4.02 19.71 5.45
N PHE A 172 -4.66 18.64 5.95
CA PHE A 172 -3.91 17.50 6.46
C PHE A 172 -3.05 16.85 5.38
N VAL A 173 -3.56 16.69 4.16
CA VAL A 173 -2.79 16.16 3.01
C VAL A 173 -1.56 17.01 2.73
N VAL A 174 -1.69 18.36 2.75
CA VAL A 174 -0.52 19.29 2.61
C VAL A 174 0.56 18.96 3.64
N VAL A 175 0.19 18.80 4.91
CA VAL A 175 1.16 18.53 5.98
C VAL A 175 1.73 17.10 5.88
N LEU A 176 0.88 16.12 5.58
CA LEU A 176 1.32 14.73 5.43
C LEU A 176 2.33 14.59 4.30
N THR A 177 2.02 15.14 3.13
CA THR A 177 2.82 14.93 1.90
C THR A 177 4.01 15.87 1.76
N GLY A 178 3.95 17.05 2.39
CA GLY A 178 5.06 17.98 2.41
C GLY A 178 6.04 17.76 3.55
N PHE A 179 5.62 17.20 4.68
CA PHE A 179 6.44 17.13 5.89
C PHE A 179 6.49 15.75 6.55
N ILE A 180 5.35 15.19 7.00
CA ILE A 180 5.35 13.98 7.82
C ILE A 180 5.96 12.80 7.04
N TYR A 181 5.45 12.53 5.84
CA TYR A 181 5.94 11.45 5.02
C TYR A 181 7.39 11.65 4.58
N PRO A 182 7.80 12.82 4.05
CA PRO A 182 9.19 13.04 3.65
C PRO A 182 10.20 12.92 4.79
N ILE A 183 9.88 13.44 5.97
CA ILE A 183 10.76 13.29 7.15
C ILE A 183 10.87 11.81 7.54
N ALA A 184 9.77 11.08 7.59
CA ALA A 184 9.81 9.64 7.81
C ALA A 184 10.63 8.92 6.73
N GLY A 185 10.43 9.26 5.45
CA GLY A 185 11.12 8.67 4.32
C GLY A 185 12.63 8.90 4.32
N SER A 186 13.09 10.03 4.86
CA SER A 186 14.52 10.33 4.98
C SER A 186 15.28 9.32 5.85
N TRP A 187 14.62 8.69 6.82
CA TRP A 187 15.26 7.80 7.80
C TRP A 187 15.84 6.52 7.20
N GLN A 188 15.22 6.00 6.15
CA GLN A 188 15.71 4.79 5.46
C GLN A 188 15.99 5.07 3.99
N TRP A 189 15.00 5.43 3.18
CA TRP A 189 15.21 5.63 1.73
C TRP A 189 16.10 6.83 1.43
N GLY A 190 16.08 7.87 2.25
CA GLY A 190 16.99 9.01 2.15
C GLY A 190 18.39 8.77 2.70
N GLY A 191 18.73 7.55 3.12
CA GLY A 191 20.06 7.24 3.69
C GLY A 191 20.24 7.73 5.13
N GLY A 192 19.16 7.92 5.89
CA GLY A 192 19.20 8.41 7.26
C GLY A 192 19.52 7.32 8.30
N TRP A 193 19.33 7.64 9.57
CA TRP A 193 19.74 6.85 10.74
C TRP A 193 19.25 5.41 10.77
N LEU A 194 18.04 5.13 10.24
CA LEU A 194 17.52 3.76 10.15
C LEU A 194 18.23 2.96 9.06
N SER A 195 18.61 3.60 7.95
CA SER A 195 19.44 2.98 6.92
C SER A 195 20.79 2.56 7.49
N GLU A 196 21.45 3.42 8.26
CA GLU A 196 22.72 3.12 8.92
C GLU A 196 22.60 1.98 9.95
N MET A 197 21.44 1.84 10.58
CA MET A 197 21.15 0.71 11.48
C MET A 197 20.89 -0.61 10.76
N GLY A 198 20.76 -0.63 9.43
CA GLY A 198 20.40 -1.80 8.64
C GLY A 198 18.90 -2.14 8.68
N PHE A 199 18.04 -1.16 8.93
CA PHE A 199 16.59 -1.32 8.74
C PHE A 199 16.28 -1.49 7.26
N SER A 200 15.43 -2.48 6.93
CA SER A 200 15.05 -2.80 5.56
C SER A 200 13.54 -2.73 5.36
N ASP A 201 13.13 -1.89 4.42
CA ASP A 201 11.76 -1.79 3.94
C ASP A 201 11.81 -1.47 2.43
N PHE A 202 11.87 -2.53 1.61
CA PHE A 202 12.21 -2.48 0.18
C PHE A 202 11.31 -1.52 -0.60
N ALA A 203 10.01 -1.66 -0.45
CA ALA A 203 9.05 -0.83 -1.16
C ALA A 203 8.01 -0.14 -0.25
N GLY A 204 8.12 -0.23 1.09
CA GLY A 204 7.36 0.62 1.99
C GLY A 204 6.18 -0.03 2.72
N SER A 205 6.28 -1.30 3.18
CA SER A 205 5.26 -1.87 4.08
C SER A 205 5.05 -0.99 5.32
N THR A 206 6.12 -0.45 5.89
CA THR A 206 6.04 0.51 7.00
C THR A 206 6.09 1.94 6.49
N LEU A 207 7.10 2.30 5.68
CA LEU A 207 7.36 3.68 5.27
C LEU A 207 6.18 4.30 4.52
N VAL A 208 5.46 3.54 3.70
CA VAL A 208 4.29 4.03 2.96
C VAL A 208 3.00 3.60 3.66
N HIS A 209 2.82 2.28 3.81
CA HIS A 209 1.53 1.72 4.23
C HIS A 209 1.27 1.94 5.72
N SER A 210 2.23 1.64 6.61
CA SER A 210 2.02 1.91 8.03
C SER A 210 1.98 3.41 8.34
N VAL A 211 2.77 4.25 7.66
CA VAL A 211 2.69 5.72 7.81
C VAL A 211 1.27 6.20 7.46
N GLY A 212 0.73 5.81 6.29
CA GLY A 212 -0.67 6.11 5.95
C GLY A 212 -1.66 5.56 6.98
N GLY A 213 -1.46 4.33 7.45
CA GLY A 213 -2.32 3.66 8.42
C GLY A 213 -2.30 4.30 9.82
N TRP A 214 -1.13 4.75 10.34
CA TRP A 214 -1.02 5.50 11.59
C TRP A 214 -1.69 6.87 11.49
N ALA A 215 -1.51 7.56 10.37
CA ALA A 215 -2.15 8.85 10.11
C ALA A 215 -3.69 8.71 10.02
N ALA A 216 -4.17 7.63 9.41
CA ALA A 216 -5.58 7.27 9.35
C ALA A 216 -6.15 6.96 10.72
N LEU A 217 -5.44 6.19 11.55
CA LEU A 217 -5.83 5.88 12.93
C LEU A 217 -5.95 7.14 13.77
N ALA A 218 -4.95 8.03 13.73
CA ALA A 218 -5.00 9.31 14.43
C ALA A 218 -6.25 10.14 14.03
N GLY A 219 -6.53 10.20 12.74
CA GLY A 219 -7.72 10.87 12.22
C GLY A 219 -9.02 10.22 12.69
N ALA A 220 -9.13 8.90 12.62
CA ALA A 220 -10.32 8.15 13.04
C ALA A 220 -10.64 8.37 14.52
N LEU A 221 -9.61 8.36 15.39
CA LEU A 221 -9.77 8.59 16.85
C LEU A 221 -10.32 9.99 17.15
N LEU A 222 -9.86 11.03 16.44
CA LEU A 222 -10.29 12.40 16.68
C LEU A 222 -11.61 12.77 15.98
N LEU A 223 -11.89 12.17 14.83
CA LEU A 223 -13.09 12.39 14.04
C LEU A 223 -14.32 11.67 14.65
N GLY A 224 -14.10 10.49 15.21
CA GLY A 224 -15.14 9.62 15.75
C GLY A 224 -15.86 8.79 14.67
N ALA A 225 -16.76 7.93 15.12
CA ALA A 225 -17.50 7.02 14.27
C ALA A 225 -18.63 7.72 13.51
N ARG A 226 -19.04 7.14 12.36
CA ARG A 226 -20.23 7.56 11.63
C ARG A 226 -21.48 7.44 12.50
N SER A 227 -22.40 8.37 12.32
CA SER A 227 -23.67 8.39 13.05
C SER A 227 -24.47 7.12 12.78
N GLY A 228 -24.89 6.45 13.85
CA GLY A 228 -25.61 5.17 13.76
C GLY A 228 -24.73 3.92 13.56
N LYS A 229 -23.42 4.02 13.47
CA LYS A 229 -22.52 2.85 13.36
C LYS A 229 -22.50 2.01 14.64
N TYR A 230 -22.42 2.64 15.78
CA TYR A 230 -22.40 1.99 17.11
C TYR A 230 -23.54 2.49 17.97
N VAL A 231 -24.61 1.70 18.09
CA VAL A 231 -25.81 2.06 18.86
C VAL A 231 -26.11 0.91 19.84
N ASP A 232 -26.39 1.22 21.08
CA ASP A 232 -26.75 0.27 22.15
C ASP A 232 -25.78 -0.91 22.29
N GLY A 233 -24.49 -0.64 22.13
CA GLY A 233 -23.43 -1.64 22.20
C GLY A 233 -23.36 -2.59 21.00
N LYS A 234 -24.14 -2.34 19.96
CA LYS A 234 -24.17 -3.13 18.71
C LYS A 234 -23.52 -2.39 17.56
N VAL A 235 -22.90 -3.15 16.66
CA VAL A 235 -22.36 -2.67 15.40
C VAL A 235 -23.45 -2.74 14.33
N HIS A 236 -23.74 -1.63 13.67
CA HIS A 236 -24.70 -1.59 12.58
C HIS A 236 -23.94 -1.55 11.24
N PRO A 237 -24.12 -2.55 10.36
CA PRO A 237 -23.49 -2.58 9.04
C PRO A 237 -23.90 -1.35 8.21
N MET A 238 -22.94 -0.76 7.52
CA MET A 238 -23.15 0.32 6.56
C MET A 238 -22.58 -0.09 5.21
N PRO A 239 -23.32 -0.88 4.42
CA PRO A 239 -22.82 -1.45 3.18
C PRO A 239 -22.45 -0.38 2.16
N GLY A 240 -21.42 -0.66 1.37
CA GLY A 240 -20.96 0.21 0.28
C GLY A 240 -21.95 0.27 -0.88
N SER A 241 -21.72 1.22 -1.76
CA SER A 241 -22.57 1.53 -2.91
C SER A 241 -22.47 0.51 -4.05
N SER A 242 -21.29 -0.07 -4.27
CA SER A 242 -21.04 -0.91 -5.44
C SER A 242 -19.88 -1.89 -5.23
N ILE A 243 -20.22 -3.15 -5.00
CA ILE A 243 -19.21 -4.22 -4.89
C ILE A 243 -18.42 -4.43 -6.19
N PRO A 244 -19.03 -4.39 -7.42
CA PRO A 244 -18.25 -4.45 -8.66
C PRO A 244 -17.20 -3.35 -8.77
N LEU A 245 -17.54 -2.13 -8.34
CA LEU A 245 -16.60 -1.00 -8.37
C LEU A 245 -15.46 -1.19 -7.37
N ALA A 246 -15.75 -1.65 -6.15
CA ALA A 246 -14.73 -1.99 -5.17
C ALA A 246 -13.80 -3.11 -5.66
N THR A 247 -14.35 -4.11 -6.34
CA THR A 247 -13.58 -5.21 -6.93
C THR A 247 -12.66 -4.70 -8.05
N LEU A 248 -13.18 -3.85 -8.94
CA LEU A 248 -12.36 -3.21 -9.98
C LEU A 248 -11.22 -2.39 -9.36
N GLY A 249 -11.52 -1.59 -8.33
CA GLY A 249 -10.52 -0.83 -7.60
C GLY A 249 -9.41 -1.72 -7.03
N THR A 250 -9.77 -2.86 -6.45
CA THR A 250 -8.78 -3.82 -5.93
C THR A 250 -7.88 -4.38 -7.03
N PHE A 251 -8.42 -4.73 -8.21
CA PHE A 251 -7.60 -5.21 -9.33
C PHE A 251 -6.69 -4.12 -9.90
N ILE A 252 -7.14 -2.88 -9.95
CA ILE A 252 -6.30 -1.74 -10.36
C ILE A 252 -5.16 -1.54 -9.35
N LEU A 253 -5.42 -1.62 -8.05
CA LEU A 253 -4.40 -1.59 -7.00
C LEU A 253 -3.41 -2.74 -7.15
N TRP A 254 -3.89 -3.96 -7.37
CA TRP A 254 -3.04 -5.13 -7.58
C TRP A 254 -2.13 -4.97 -8.81
N LEU A 255 -2.69 -4.51 -9.94
CA LEU A 255 -1.90 -4.21 -11.13
C LEU A 255 -0.82 -3.15 -10.85
N GLY A 256 -1.18 -2.07 -10.16
CA GLY A 256 -0.26 -1.01 -9.78
C GLY A 256 0.86 -1.49 -8.86
N TRP A 257 0.60 -2.54 -8.07
CA TRP A 257 1.60 -3.11 -7.16
C TRP A 257 2.78 -3.77 -7.87
N PHE A 258 2.63 -4.19 -9.11
CA PHE A 258 3.78 -4.64 -9.91
C PHE A 258 4.75 -3.49 -10.18
N GLY A 259 4.25 -2.29 -10.43
CA GLY A 259 5.08 -1.09 -10.49
C GLY A 259 5.63 -0.69 -9.12
N PHE A 260 4.79 -0.74 -8.10
CA PHE A 260 5.13 -0.37 -6.73
C PHE A 260 6.33 -1.19 -6.20
N ASN A 261 6.24 -2.51 -6.25
CA ASN A 261 7.29 -3.40 -5.79
C ASN A 261 8.39 -3.58 -6.84
N GLY A 262 8.03 -3.80 -8.11
CA GLY A 262 9.01 -4.14 -9.15
C GLY A 262 9.96 -3.00 -9.47
N ALA A 263 9.46 -1.77 -9.58
CA ALA A 263 10.32 -0.63 -9.87
C ALA A 263 11.12 -0.17 -8.64
N SER A 264 10.76 -0.61 -7.42
CA SER A 264 11.57 -0.41 -6.21
C SER A 264 12.87 -1.23 -6.20
N GLN A 265 13.11 -2.09 -7.20
CA GLN A 265 14.44 -2.63 -7.50
C GLN A 265 15.44 -1.53 -7.88
N LEU A 266 14.95 -0.39 -8.35
CA LEU A 266 15.70 0.82 -8.71
C LEU A 266 16.72 0.60 -9.85
N ALA A 267 16.79 -0.59 -10.42
CA ALA A 267 17.68 -0.95 -11.52
C ALA A 267 17.02 -1.99 -12.44
N MET A 268 17.25 -1.85 -13.74
CA MET A 268 16.85 -2.79 -14.81
C MET A 268 17.92 -2.85 -15.91
N GLY A 269 19.14 -2.41 -15.61
CA GLY A 269 20.21 -2.26 -16.58
C GLY A 269 21.02 -3.54 -16.83
N SER A 270 20.80 -4.60 -16.06
CA SER A 270 21.54 -5.87 -16.19
C SER A 270 20.59 -7.08 -16.23
N ILE A 271 21.13 -8.24 -16.66
CA ILE A 271 20.39 -9.51 -16.62
C ILE A 271 19.98 -9.86 -15.17
N GLY A 272 20.82 -9.55 -14.18
CA GLY A 272 20.51 -9.74 -12.77
C GLY A 272 19.31 -8.90 -12.36
N ASP A 273 19.36 -7.59 -12.59
CA ASP A 273 18.30 -6.65 -12.21
C ASP A 273 16.95 -7.03 -12.82
N VAL A 274 16.91 -7.34 -14.13
CA VAL A 274 15.65 -7.69 -14.78
C VAL A 274 15.09 -9.03 -14.32
N SER A 275 15.97 -9.96 -13.91
CA SER A 275 15.57 -11.24 -13.30
C SER A 275 14.98 -11.00 -11.90
N ASP A 276 15.55 -10.10 -11.13
CA ASP A 276 15.05 -9.70 -9.81
C ASP A 276 13.69 -9.00 -9.92
N VAL A 277 13.52 -8.05 -10.84
CA VAL A 277 12.20 -7.44 -11.14
C VAL A 277 11.17 -8.52 -11.45
N SER A 278 11.53 -9.51 -12.27
CA SER A 278 10.63 -10.61 -12.65
C SER A 278 10.25 -11.46 -11.44
N ARG A 279 11.19 -11.77 -10.53
CA ARG A 279 10.95 -12.49 -9.28
C ARG A 279 10.03 -11.69 -8.35
N ILE A 280 10.27 -10.40 -8.21
CA ILE A 280 9.43 -9.49 -7.42
C ILE A 280 7.98 -9.52 -7.91
N PHE A 281 7.74 -9.53 -9.22
CA PHE A 281 6.40 -9.64 -9.79
C PHE A 281 5.71 -10.95 -9.38
N VAL A 282 6.43 -12.08 -9.47
CA VAL A 282 5.88 -13.38 -9.07
C VAL A 282 5.54 -13.40 -7.59
N ASN A 283 6.46 -12.99 -6.71
CA ASN A 283 6.25 -12.99 -5.27
C ASN A 283 5.11 -12.03 -4.85
N THR A 284 5.04 -10.83 -5.45
CA THR A 284 3.95 -9.88 -5.24
C THR A 284 2.61 -10.50 -5.59
N ASN A 285 2.49 -11.13 -6.76
CA ASN A 285 1.27 -11.81 -7.19
C ASN A 285 0.89 -12.96 -6.27
N MET A 286 1.85 -13.76 -5.86
CA MET A 286 1.58 -14.95 -5.03
C MET A 286 1.23 -14.60 -3.59
N ALA A 287 1.77 -13.51 -3.05
CA ALA A 287 1.36 -13.00 -1.75
C ALA A 287 -0.10 -12.50 -1.76
N ALA A 288 -0.49 -11.77 -2.79
CA ALA A 288 -1.89 -11.37 -2.96
C ALA A 288 -2.83 -12.57 -3.09
N ALA A 289 -2.47 -13.55 -3.92
CA ALA A 289 -3.23 -14.79 -4.08
C ALA A 289 -3.36 -15.57 -2.75
N GLY A 290 -2.25 -15.67 -1.99
CA GLY A 290 -2.25 -16.24 -0.63
C GLY A 290 -3.22 -15.52 0.30
N GLY A 291 -3.24 -14.18 0.23
CA GLY A 291 -4.16 -13.34 1.00
C GLY A 291 -5.63 -13.59 0.65
N VAL A 292 -5.98 -13.65 -0.63
CA VAL A 292 -7.34 -13.98 -1.11
C VAL A 292 -7.79 -15.32 -0.57
N VAL A 293 -6.99 -16.36 -0.79
CA VAL A 293 -7.34 -17.74 -0.42
C VAL A 293 -7.48 -17.87 1.10
N ALA A 294 -6.56 -17.30 1.87
CA ALA A 294 -6.61 -17.33 3.33
C ALA A 294 -7.86 -16.62 3.87
N ALA A 295 -8.17 -15.42 3.36
CA ALA A 295 -9.39 -14.71 3.75
C ALA A 295 -10.64 -15.53 3.45
N MET A 296 -10.76 -16.11 2.26
CA MET A 296 -11.91 -16.98 1.88
C MET A 296 -12.07 -18.16 2.83
N ILE A 297 -10.99 -18.86 3.14
CA ILE A 297 -11.01 -20.04 4.04
C ILE A 297 -11.42 -19.62 5.45
N LEU A 298 -10.80 -18.59 6.01
CA LEU A 298 -11.08 -18.10 7.37
C LEU A 298 -12.53 -17.64 7.51
N LEU A 299 -13.04 -16.85 6.56
CA LEU A 299 -14.43 -16.39 6.57
C LEU A 299 -15.43 -17.54 6.46
N ALA A 300 -15.16 -18.53 5.58
CA ALA A 300 -16.00 -19.71 5.46
C ALA A 300 -16.05 -20.53 6.77
N ILE A 301 -14.91 -20.65 7.48
CA ILE A 301 -14.83 -21.36 8.76
C ILE A 301 -15.55 -20.58 9.86
N MET A 302 -15.28 -19.28 9.97
CA MET A 302 -15.76 -18.44 11.08
C MET A 302 -17.24 -18.07 10.96
N TYR A 303 -17.65 -17.69 9.74
CA TYR A 303 -18.98 -17.07 9.52
C TYR A 303 -19.90 -17.92 8.62
N LYS A 304 -19.41 -19.02 8.05
CA LYS A 304 -20.14 -19.90 7.10
C LYS A 304 -20.56 -19.18 5.81
N LYS A 305 -20.07 -17.97 5.60
CA LYS A 305 -20.27 -17.13 4.41
C LYS A 305 -18.98 -16.39 4.13
N VAL A 306 -18.71 -16.13 2.87
CA VAL A 306 -17.53 -15.41 2.41
C VAL A 306 -17.95 -13.99 2.05
N ASP A 307 -17.55 -13.03 2.86
CA ASP A 307 -17.75 -11.60 2.58
C ASP A 307 -16.72 -11.14 1.56
N VAL A 308 -17.19 -10.67 0.41
CA VAL A 308 -16.31 -10.24 -0.68
C VAL A 308 -15.46 -9.04 -0.30
N THR A 309 -15.95 -8.10 0.51
CA THR A 309 -15.18 -6.91 0.92
C THR A 309 -13.97 -7.29 1.78
N MET A 310 -14.13 -8.28 2.64
CA MET A 310 -13.05 -8.86 3.42
C MET A 310 -12.04 -9.63 2.57
N VAL A 311 -12.49 -10.28 1.49
CA VAL A 311 -11.59 -10.96 0.52
C VAL A 311 -10.78 -9.94 -0.27
N LEU A 312 -11.40 -8.83 -0.69
CA LEU A 312 -10.69 -7.71 -1.34
C LEU A 312 -9.61 -7.15 -0.41
N ASN A 313 -9.94 -6.90 0.85
CA ASN A 313 -8.97 -6.47 1.86
C ASN A 313 -7.91 -7.55 2.14
N GLY A 314 -8.24 -8.83 2.04
CA GLY A 314 -7.30 -9.94 2.12
C GLY A 314 -6.25 -9.92 1.00
N ALA A 315 -6.67 -9.62 -0.23
CA ALA A 315 -5.75 -9.43 -1.36
C ALA A 315 -4.78 -8.27 -1.09
N LEU A 316 -5.31 -7.10 -0.69
CA LEU A 316 -4.52 -5.92 -0.39
C LEU A 316 -3.58 -6.15 0.81
N ALA A 317 -4.02 -6.85 1.84
CA ALA A 317 -3.16 -7.21 2.98
C ALA A 317 -2.00 -8.12 2.56
N GLY A 318 -2.25 -9.04 1.63
CA GLY A 318 -1.19 -9.87 1.04
C GLY A 318 -0.15 -9.03 0.30
N LEU A 319 -0.60 -8.07 -0.50
CA LEU A 319 0.25 -7.12 -1.21
C LEU A 319 1.07 -6.25 -0.25
N VAL A 320 0.43 -5.66 0.76
CA VAL A 320 1.12 -4.85 1.78
C VAL A 320 2.17 -5.68 2.54
N SER A 321 1.84 -6.92 2.89
CA SER A 321 2.72 -7.79 3.69
C SER A 321 4.01 -8.17 2.97
N ILE A 322 4.00 -8.30 1.64
CA ILE A 322 5.19 -8.65 0.86
C ILE A 322 6.04 -7.44 0.48
N THR A 323 5.50 -6.24 0.61
CA THR A 323 6.08 -5.00 0.07
C THR A 323 7.44 -4.64 0.71
N ALA A 324 7.67 -5.00 1.99
CA ALA A 324 8.97 -4.73 2.64
C ALA A 324 10.11 -5.64 2.13
N GLU A 325 9.79 -6.80 1.58
CA GLU A 325 10.78 -7.72 1.01
C GLU A 325 10.14 -8.62 -0.05
N PRO A 326 9.95 -8.12 -1.28
CA PRO A 326 9.35 -8.92 -2.34
C PRO A 326 10.36 -9.78 -3.12
N LEU A 327 11.67 -9.56 -2.95
CA LEU A 327 12.73 -10.20 -3.72
C LEU A 327 13.26 -11.49 -3.09
N ALA A 328 13.63 -11.45 -1.82
CA ALA A 328 14.29 -12.56 -1.14
C ALA A 328 13.41 -13.81 -0.89
N PRO A 329 12.08 -13.67 -0.59
CA PRO A 329 11.25 -14.82 -0.31
C PRO A 329 11.18 -15.81 -1.48
N THR A 330 11.14 -17.09 -1.14
CA THR A 330 10.67 -18.13 -2.07
C THR A 330 9.15 -17.97 -2.32
N ILE A 331 8.65 -18.55 -3.41
CA ILE A 331 7.22 -18.42 -3.78
C ILE A 331 6.29 -18.89 -2.64
N TRP A 332 6.62 -20.02 -1.98
CA TRP A 332 5.78 -20.49 -0.87
C TRP A 332 5.83 -19.57 0.35
N GLN A 333 6.98 -18.94 0.64
CA GLN A 333 7.11 -17.95 1.70
C GLN A 333 6.25 -16.71 1.37
N ALA A 334 6.27 -16.25 0.13
CA ALA A 334 5.42 -15.15 -0.32
C ALA A 334 3.92 -15.46 -0.11
N ILE A 335 3.47 -16.67 -0.46
CA ILE A 335 2.09 -17.13 -0.21
C ILE A 335 1.77 -17.09 1.29
N VAL A 336 2.66 -17.60 2.14
CA VAL A 336 2.44 -17.64 3.60
C VAL A 336 2.44 -16.24 4.20
N ILE A 337 3.37 -15.37 3.78
CA ILE A 337 3.42 -13.97 4.22
C ILE A 337 2.10 -13.26 3.93
N GLY A 338 1.59 -13.41 2.71
CA GLY A 338 0.33 -12.82 2.31
C GLY A 338 -0.88 -13.42 3.03
N ALA A 339 -0.89 -14.74 3.23
CA ALA A 339 -1.94 -15.44 3.96
C ALA A 339 -2.06 -14.98 5.42
N ILE A 340 -0.92 -14.77 6.10
CA ILE A 340 -0.90 -14.24 7.48
C ILE A 340 -1.37 -12.78 7.49
N GLY A 341 -0.97 -11.95 6.53
CA GLY A 341 -1.47 -10.59 6.39
C GLY A 341 -3.00 -10.54 6.27
N ALA A 342 -3.59 -11.40 5.47
CA ALA A 342 -5.03 -11.52 5.35
C ALA A 342 -5.71 -12.01 6.65
N ALA A 343 -5.09 -12.96 7.35
CA ALA A 343 -5.57 -13.41 8.66
C ALA A 343 -5.60 -12.25 9.67
N ILE A 344 -4.53 -11.44 9.72
CA ILE A 344 -4.47 -10.24 10.55
C ILE A 344 -5.68 -9.34 10.26
N VAL A 345 -6.00 -9.08 8.99
CA VAL A 345 -7.14 -8.23 8.60
C VAL A 345 -8.47 -8.84 9.04
N VAL A 346 -8.68 -10.14 8.80
CA VAL A 346 -9.92 -10.83 9.20
C VAL A 346 -10.19 -10.73 10.70
N PHE A 347 -9.16 -10.72 11.53
CA PHE A 347 -9.30 -10.58 12.98
C PHE A 347 -9.32 -9.12 13.45
N THR A 348 -8.61 -8.22 12.80
CA THR A 348 -8.47 -6.83 13.25
C THR A 348 -9.63 -5.92 12.83
N VAL A 349 -10.32 -6.19 11.71
CA VAL A 349 -11.54 -5.46 11.35
C VAL A 349 -12.60 -5.57 12.45
N PRO A 350 -13.00 -6.78 12.94
CA PRO A 350 -13.92 -6.88 14.05
C PRO A 350 -13.35 -6.34 15.38
N LEU A 351 -12.04 -6.33 15.56
CA LEU A 351 -11.40 -5.74 16.74
C LEU A 351 -11.59 -4.23 16.76
N LEU A 352 -11.38 -3.53 15.65
CA LEU A 352 -11.64 -2.09 15.54
C LEU A 352 -13.10 -1.75 15.81
N ASP A 353 -14.04 -2.56 15.31
CA ASP A 353 -15.47 -2.40 15.62
C ASP A 353 -15.75 -2.55 17.13
N LYS A 354 -15.12 -3.51 17.81
CA LYS A 354 -15.22 -3.66 19.29
C LYS A 354 -14.67 -2.45 20.04
N LEU A 355 -13.59 -1.85 19.53
CA LEU A 355 -12.98 -0.65 20.06
C LEU A 355 -13.73 0.63 19.66
N LYS A 356 -14.78 0.52 18.84
CA LYS A 356 -15.58 1.62 18.28
C LYS A 356 -14.74 2.58 17.42
N ILE A 357 -13.72 2.06 16.78
CA ILE A 357 -12.92 2.78 15.79
C ILE A 357 -13.53 2.50 14.42
N ASP A 358 -14.18 3.49 13.85
CA ASP A 358 -14.89 3.35 12.56
C ASP A 358 -13.94 3.62 11.39
N ASP A 359 -13.51 2.54 10.76
CA ASP A 359 -12.73 2.55 9.52
C ASP A 359 -13.62 2.08 8.36
N VAL A 360 -13.96 3.01 7.45
CA VAL A 360 -15.01 2.77 6.45
C VAL A 360 -14.64 1.69 5.45
N VAL A 361 -13.37 1.63 5.05
CA VAL A 361 -12.89 0.74 3.99
C VAL A 361 -11.98 -0.39 4.50
N GLY A 362 -11.63 -0.37 5.79
CA GLY A 362 -10.70 -1.34 6.36
C GLY A 362 -9.22 -1.01 6.09
N ALA A 363 -8.90 0.26 5.86
CA ALA A 363 -7.53 0.69 5.53
C ALA A 363 -6.56 0.53 6.72
N ILE A 364 -7.00 0.74 7.96
CA ILE A 364 -6.15 0.54 9.15
C ILE A 364 -5.71 -0.93 9.27
N PRO A 365 -6.60 -1.94 9.25
CA PRO A 365 -6.19 -3.34 9.23
C PRO A 365 -5.22 -3.69 8.09
N VAL A 366 -5.51 -3.24 6.89
CA VAL A 366 -4.73 -3.55 5.68
C VAL A 366 -3.37 -2.88 5.70
N HIS A 367 -3.31 -1.57 5.95
CA HIS A 367 -2.06 -0.83 5.76
C HIS A 367 -1.25 -0.71 7.05
N LEU A 368 -1.88 -0.55 8.21
CA LEU A 368 -1.15 -0.46 9.48
C LEU A 368 -0.73 -1.84 9.97
N PHE A 369 -1.70 -2.74 10.24
CA PHE A 369 -1.37 -4.00 10.90
C PHE A 369 -0.66 -4.98 9.95
N ALA A 370 -1.11 -5.13 8.70
CA ALA A 370 -0.40 -5.97 7.75
C ALA A 370 0.93 -5.34 7.29
N GLY A 371 1.07 -4.00 7.34
CA GLY A 371 2.34 -3.32 7.10
C GLY A 371 3.38 -3.58 8.19
N ILE A 372 2.98 -3.53 9.47
CA ILE A 372 3.84 -3.92 10.60
C ILE A 372 4.30 -5.37 10.42
N TRP A 373 3.37 -6.28 10.12
CA TRP A 373 3.68 -7.68 9.86
C TRP A 373 4.70 -7.83 8.74
N GLY A 374 4.45 -7.21 7.59
CA GLY A 374 5.33 -7.29 6.42
C GLY A 374 6.75 -6.82 6.70
N THR A 375 6.90 -5.77 7.49
CA THR A 375 8.23 -5.26 7.86
C THR A 375 8.94 -6.13 8.89
N ILE A 376 8.23 -6.63 9.90
CA ILE A 376 8.85 -7.51 10.93
C ILE A 376 9.32 -8.83 10.31
N ILE A 377 8.56 -9.40 9.36
CA ILE A 377 8.87 -10.71 8.79
C ILE A 377 10.05 -10.68 7.78
N VAL A 378 10.52 -9.51 7.38
CA VAL A 378 11.73 -9.38 6.52
C VAL A 378 12.90 -10.18 7.08
N ALA A 379 13.13 -10.13 8.39
CA ALA A 379 14.20 -10.86 9.04
C ALA A 379 14.09 -12.41 8.96
N TRP A 380 12.96 -12.95 8.51
CA TRP A 380 12.81 -14.38 8.23
C TRP A 380 13.29 -14.75 6.82
N THR A 381 13.26 -13.83 5.89
CA THR A 381 13.54 -14.09 4.47
C THR A 381 14.80 -13.43 3.97
N ASN A 382 15.32 -12.44 4.68
CA ASN A 382 16.52 -11.68 4.35
C ASN A 382 17.54 -11.79 5.48
N GLU A 383 18.65 -12.50 5.24
CA GLU A 383 19.72 -12.70 6.22
C GLU A 383 20.44 -11.41 6.62
N GLY A 384 20.35 -10.36 5.81
CA GLY A 384 20.90 -9.04 6.11
C GLY A 384 20.06 -8.21 7.10
N ALA A 385 18.85 -8.64 7.41
CA ALA A 385 17.93 -7.93 8.30
C ALA A 385 17.83 -8.61 9.68
N SER A 386 17.63 -7.84 10.74
CA SER A 386 17.40 -8.36 12.09
C SER A 386 16.02 -8.01 12.62
N PHE A 387 15.39 -8.91 13.39
CA PHE A 387 14.11 -8.64 14.05
C PHE A 387 14.17 -7.41 14.95
N VAL A 388 15.29 -7.18 15.62
CA VAL A 388 15.47 -6.03 16.52
C VAL A 388 15.44 -4.72 15.72
N THR A 389 16.20 -4.66 14.63
CA THR A 389 16.27 -3.45 13.78
C THR A 389 14.92 -3.17 13.12
N GLN A 390 14.26 -4.23 12.60
CA GLN A 390 12.92 -4.10 12.02
C GLN A 390 11.91 -3.60 13.07
N PHE A 391 11.94 -4.13 14.28
CA PHE A 391 11.07 -3.67 15.37
C PHE A 391 11.32 -2.21 15.75
N ILE A 392 12.59 -1.79 15.86
CA ILE A 392 12.96 -0.40 16.14
C ILE A 392 12.41 0.52 15.05
N GLY A 393 12.59 0.18 13.77
CA GLY A 393 12.06 0.96 12.66
C GLY A 393 10.53 1.07 12.69
N VAL A 394 9.82 -0.05 12.85
CA VAL A 394 8.35 -0.07 12.95
C VAL A 394 7.86 0.84 14.09
N VAL A 395 8.49 0.77 15.27
CA VAL A 395 8.11 1.62 16.42
C VAL A 395 8.43 3.08 16.16
N ALA A 396 9.60 3.39 15.58
CA ALA A 396 10.01 4.75 15.27
C ALA A 396 9.04 5.43 14.30
N TYR A 397 8.74 4.78 13.16
CA TYR A 397 7.75 5.27 12.19
C TYR A 397 6.37 5.42 12.84
N GLY A 398 5.96 4.43 13.64
CA GLY A 398 4.67 4.44 14.30
C GLY A 398 4.49 5.59 15.27
N VAL A 399 5.44 5.77 16.18
CA VAL A 399 5.39 6.85 17.17
C VAL A 399 5.44 8.22 16.51
N PHE A 400 6.38 8.41 15.59
CA PHE A 400 6.52 9.68 14.88
C PHE A 400 5.24 10.06 14.12
N THR A 401 4.75 9.15 13.29
CA THR A 401 3.58 9.42 12.45
C THR A 401 2.32 9.61 13.27
N LEU A 402 2.08 8.73 14.26
CA LEU A 402 0.90 8.84 15.11
C LEU A 402 0.87 10.17 15.86
N VAL A 403 2.00 10.57 16.47
CA VAL A 403 2.08 11.83 17.24
C VAL A 403 1.91 13.03 16.31
N CYS A 404 2.66 13.10 15.21
CA CYS A 404 2.57 14.23 14.28
C CYS A 404 1.15 14.35 13.67
N ALA A 405 0.59 13.24 13.18
CA ALA A 405 -0.74 13.23 12.62
C ALA A 405 -1.81 13.59 13.66
N PHE A 406 -1.69 13.07 14.89
CA PHE A 406 -2.62 13.38 15.97
C PHE A 406 -2.60 14.89 16.31
N VAL A 407 -1.40 15.49 16.42
CA VAL A 407 -1.27 16.94 16.66
C VAL A 407 -1.91 17.76 15.55
N VAL A 408 -1.65 17.42 14.28
CA VAL A 408 -2.24 18.14 13.14
C VAL A 408 -3.76 18.00 13.14
N TRP A 409 -4.29 16.79 13.31
CA TRP A 409 -5.75 16.58 13.39
C TRP A 409 -6.37 17.29 14.59
N ALA A 410 -5.71 17.33 15.74
CA ALA A 410 -6.19 18.02 16.93
C ALA A 410 -6.26 19.55 16.70
N ILE A 411 -5.23 20.13 16.07
CA ILE A 411 -5.24 21.56 15.70
C ILE A 411 -6.38 21.85 14.73
N LEU A 412 -6.53 21.07 13.66
CA LEU A 412 -7.61 21.25 12.69
C LEU A 412 -9.00 21.11 13.35
N LYS A 413 -9.14 20.14 14.26
CA LYS A 413 -10.40 19.96 15.01
C LYS A 413 -10.72 21.17 15.90
N ALA A 414 -9.72 21.73 16.58
CA ALA A 414 -9.90 22.84 17.50
C ALA A 414 -10.11 24.18 16.79
N THR A 415 -9.58 24.37 15.58
CA THR A 415 -9.60 25.64 14.86
C THR A 415 -10.75 25.77 13.87
N ILE A 416 -10.86 24.83 12.92
CA ILE A 416 -11.85 24.90 11.82
C ILE A 416 -12.88 23.78 11.88
N GLY A 417 -12.70 22.83 12.82
CA GLY A 417 -13.56 21.63 12.92
C GLY A 417 -13.32 20.68 11.75
N ILE A 418 -13.21 19.39 12.05
CA ILE A 418 -12.89 18.35 11.04
C ILE A 418 -14.10 17.56 10.58
N ARG A 419 -15.19 17.54 11.36
CA ARG A 419 -16.39 16.74 11.09
C ARG A 419 -17.52 17.60 10.56
N VAL A 420 -18.25 17.08 9.58
CA VAL A 420 -19.49 17.68 9.10
C VAL A 420 -20.59 17.64 10.17
N SER A 421 -21.66 18.43 10.00
CA SER A 421 -22.82 18.37 10.88
C SER A 421 -23.53 17.02 10.79
N LEU A 422 -24.35 16.69 11.79
CA LEU A 422 -25.17 15.48 11.72
C LEU A 422 -26.14 15.52 10.54
N GLU A 423 -26.68 16.69 10.23
CA GLU A 423 -27.59 16.91 9.10
C GLU A 423 -26.88 16.62 7.77
N ASP A 424 -25.68 17.18 7.56
CA ASP A 424 -24.86 16.94 6.37
C ASP A 424 -24.48 15.47 6.22
N GLU A 425 -24.11 14.78 7.33
CA GLU A 425 -23.80 13.36 7.31
C GLU A 425 -25.03 12.53 6.94
N MET A 426 -26.24 12.95 7.35
CA MET A 426 -27.49 12.28 6.98
C MET A 426 -27.88 12.55 5.53
N VAL A 427 -27.73 13.75 5.04
CA VAL A 427 -27.96 14.12 3.63
C VAL A 427 -26.96 13.44 2.72
N GLY A 428 -25.69 13.42 3.10
CA GLY A 428 -24.56 12.90 2.35
C GLY A 428 -23.65 13.99 1.81
N LEU A 429 -22.34 13.68 1.77
CA LEU A 429 -21.31 14.67 1.46
C LEU A 429 -21.30 15.07 -0.02
N ASP A 430 -21.88 14.26 -0.91
CA ASP A 430 -22.04 14.62 -2.31
C ASP A 430 -22.86 15.89 -2.47
N LYS A 431 -23.93 16.02 -1.70
CA LYS A 431 -24.76 17.23 -1.66
C LYS A 431 -24.17 18.33 -0.77
N ALA A 432 -23.77 17.95 0.45
CA ALA A 432 -23.38 18.92 1.48
C ALA A 432 -22.05 19.61 1.23
N GLU A 433 -21.05 18.88 0.72
CA GLU A 433 -19.67 19.40 0.52
C GLU A 433 -19.32 19.62 -0.97
N VAL A 434 -19.89 18.82 -1.89
CA VAL A 434 -19.51 18.83 -3.32
C VAL A 434 -20.57 19.50 -4.20
N GLY A 435 -21.86 19.34 -3.86
CA GLY A 435 -22.98 19.86 -4.65
C GLY A 435 -23.32 19.02 -5.89
N VAL A 436 -22.71 17.85 -6.07
CA VAL A 436 -22.92 16.94 -7.21
C VAL A 436 -23.08 15.51 -6.72
N GLU A 437 -24.25 14.92 -7.00
CA GLU A 437 -24.52 13.50 -6.68
C GLU A 437 -23.89 12.58 -7.72
N ALA A 438 -23.28 11.48 -7.26
CA ALA A 438 -22.69 10.50 -8.16
C ALA A 438 -23.74 9.68 -8.93
N TYR A 439 -24.94 9.49 -8.34
CA TYR A 439 -26.03 8.69 -8.90
C TYR A 439 -27.36 9.45 -8.86
N PRO A 440 -27.50 10.55 -9.63
CA PRO A 440 -28.67 11.44 -9.52
C PRO A 440 -29.99 10.77 -9.92
N GLU A 441 -29.97 9.76 -10.77
CA GLU A 441 -31.17 9.04 -11.21
C GLU A 441 -31.74 8.07 -10.15
N PHE A 442 -30.87 7.59 -9.23
CA PHE A 442 -31.25 6.67 -8.16
C PHE A 442 -31.60 7.40 -6.83
N GLY A 443 -31.37 8.70 -6.76
CA GLY A 443 -31.62 9.54 -5.57
C GLY A 443 -33.06 10.06 -5.44
N ARG A 444 -33.96 9.68 -6.33
CA ARG A 444 -35.35 10.08 -6.30
C ARG A 444 -36.22 9.05 -5.62
N SER A 445 -36.30 9.12 -4.31
CA SER A 445 -37.40 8.52 -3.54
C SER A 445 -37.78 9.44 -2.39
#